data_bb49bd7ea9886c5021c38705c39afead
#
_entry.id   bb49bd7ea9886c5021c38705c39afead
#
_cell.length_a   1.000
_cell.length_b   1.000
_cell.length_c   1.000
_cell.angle_alpha   90.00
_cell.angle_beta   90.00
_cell.angle_gamma   90.00
#
_symmetry.space_group_name_H-M   'P 1'
#
loop_
_entity.id
_entity.type
_entity.pdbx_description
1 polymer ?
#
loop_
_entity_poly.entity_id
_entity_poly.type
_entity_poly.pdbx_seq_one_letter_code
_entity_poly.pdbx_strand_id
1 'polypeptide(L)'
;MTIDIFCDVIDNFGDAGVCWRLASIFSCEHGFPVKLYINDAETLSKITAGLDPKKLPCLVQGVEIHDWKDAETSEPSQVVIETFGCRLPIAFEHKIAAARPQPIWINLEYLSAEDWVEGCHSLPSPHPSLNVNKYYFFPGVTKKTGGLMIEKDLFIRQERFAKDRNKFLESFNLDPALFTVFVFCYPGAPLAEFYKALRQRGKEINLLLPKGAATDILSKLYEEHPSRNIQFGVSKMVPQSEFDKFLWASDSLIIRGEDSFVRAQLSGKPFIWNIYPQTEETHIKKLEAFGERICPYYGESYQTWIDMNLSWNKSSRDLTCCWERWCHELPLMKEAAQHWRDHLVSLGSLADNLLSFVKSKI
;
A
#
# COMPACT_ATOMS: atom_id res chain seq x y z
N MET A 1 -5.33 -26.89 0.09
CA MET A 1 -5.19 -25.98 -1.06
C MET A 1 -3.77 -25.44 -1.04
N THR A 2 -3.07 -25.42 -2.17
CA THR A 2 -1.72 -24.86 -2.33
C THR A 2 -1.80 -23.65 -3.26
N ILE A 3 -0.94 -22.67 -3.04
CA ILE A 3 -1.01 -21.37 -3.74
C ILE A 3 0.37 -20.98 -4.25
N ASP A 4 0.46 -20.63 -5.52
CA ASP A 4 1.62 -19.97 -6.11
C ASP A 4 1.30 -18.49 -6.32
N ILE A 5 2.20 -17.61 -5.92
CA ILE A 5 2.10 -16.16 -6.15
C ILE A 5 3.31 -15.74 -6.96
N PHE A 6 3.10 -15.00 -8.03
CA PHE A 6 4.13 -14.48 -8.91
C PHE A 6 4.24 -12.98 -8.78
N CYS A 7 5.43 -12.48 -8.50
CA CYS A 7 5.75 -11.08 -8.29
C CYS A 7 6.88 -10.64 -9.23
N ASP A 8 6.54 -9.85 -10.26
CA ASP A 8 7.51 -9.10 -11.05
C ASP A 8 7.65 -7.70 -10.44
N VAL A 9 8.79 -7.41 -9.82
CA VAL A 9 9.02 -6.16 -9.10
C VAL A 9 9.36 -5.06 -10.10
N ILE A 10 8.46 -4.13 -10.30
CA ILE A 10 8.60 -2.93 -11.16
C ILE A 10 8.66 -1.67 -10.30
N ASP A 11 7.71 -1.48 -9.37
CA ASP A 11 7.68 -0.34 -8.42
C ASP A 11 8.34 -0.71 -7.08
N ASN A 12 9.62 -1.17 -7.13
CA ASN A 12 10.41 -1.42 -5.92
C ASN A 12 9.61 -2.15 -4.80
N PHE A 13 9.40 -1.44 -3.68
CA PHE A 13 8.75 -1.99 -2.49
C PHE A 13 7.23 -2.14 -2.63
N GLY A 14 6.59 -1.48 -3.59
CA GLY A 14 5.15 -1.54 -3.79
C GLY A 14 4.71 -2.96 -4.14
N ASP A 15 5.20 -3.49 -5.25
CA ASP A 15 4.82 -4.80 -5.76
C ASP A 15 5.27 -5.91 -4.80
N ALA A 16 6.53 -5.88 -4.35
CA ALA A 16 7.06 -6.85 -3.40
C ALA A 16 6.27 -6.84 -2.07
N GLY A 17 5.88 -5.66 -1.59
CA GLY A 17 5.13 -5.50 -0.34
C GLY A 17 3.72 -6.06 -0.41
N VAL A 18 3.01 -5.82 -1.51
CA VAL A 18 1.67 -6.38 -1.74
C VAL A 18 1.72 -7.91 -1.82
N CYS A 19 2.65 -8.45 -2.62
CA CYS A 19 2.78 -9.90 -2.79
C CYS A 19 3.21 -10.60 -1.50
N TRP A 20 4.15 -10.03 -0.76
CA TRP A 20 4.58 -10.57 0.52
C TRP A 20 3.46 -10.58 1.56
N ARG A 21 2.70 -9.48 1.67
CA ARG A 21 1.55 -9.39 2.59
C ARG A 21 0.50 -10.43 2.26
N LEU A 22 0.14 -10.56 0.98
CA LEU A 22 -0.83 -11.57 0.54
C LEU A 22 -0.35 -12.99 0.85
N ALA A 23 0.91 -13.30 0.52
CA ALA A 23 1.52 -14.60 0.82
C ALA A 23 1.51 -14.90 2.32
N SER A 24 1.87 -13.90 3.14
CA SER A 24 1.87 -14.02 4.60
C SER A 24 0.47 -14.25 5.17
N ILE A 25 -0.55 -13.55 4.67
CA ILE A 25 -1.94 -13.77 5.10
C ILE A 25 -2.37 -15.20 4.77
N PHE A 26 -2.15 -15.67 3.55
CA PHE A 26 -2.55 -17.03 3.17
C PHE A 26 -1.81 -18.11 3.97
N SER A 27 -0.53 -17.90 4.23
CA SER A 27 0.26 -18.87 5.02
C SER A 27 -0.08 -18.80 6.50
N CYS A 28 0.04 -17.61 7.13
CA CYS A 28 -0.04 -17.50 8.59
C CYS A 28 -1.49 -17.55 9.13
N GLU A 29 -2.45 -16.99 8.39
CA GLU A 29 -3.83 -16.85 8.88
C GLU A 29 -4.75 -17.94 8.37
N HIS A 30 -4.48 -18.49 7.18
CA HIS A 30 -5.27 -19.55 6.56
C HIS A 30 -4.58 -20.92 6.56
N GLY A 31 -3.29 -20.97 6.89
CA GLY A 31 -2.52 -22.21 6.99
C GLY A 31 -2.28 -22.92 5.65
N PHE A 32 -2.33 -22.18 4.53
CA PHE A 32 -2.05 -22.76 3.21
C PHE A 32 -0.54 -22.79 2.93
N PRO A 33 -0.02 -23.87 2.32
CA PRO A 33 1.29 -23.84 1.70
C PRO A 33 1.31 -22.81 0.57
N VAL A 34 2.24 -21.84 0.65
CA VAL A 34 2.37 -20.76 -0.32
C VAL A 34 3.79 -20.75 -0.86
N LYS A 35 3.93 -20.67 -2.19
CA LYS A 35 5.17 -20.36 -2.87
C LYS A 35 5.08 -18.96 -3.46
N LEU A 36 6.09 -18.14 -3.19
CA LEU A 36 6.25 -16.82 -3.76
C LEU A 36 7.43 -16.82 -4.74
N TYR A 37 7.13 -16.73 -6.03
CA TYR A 37 8.13 -16.57 -7.09
C TYR A 37 8.39 -15.08 -7.33
N ILE A 38 9.65 -14.65 -7.19
CA ILE A 38 9.99 -13.23 -7.29
C ILE A 38 11.28 -13.03 -8.11
N ASN A 39 11.30 -12.00 -8.95
CA ASN A 39 12.45 -11.65 -9.78
C ASN A 39 13.51 -10.81 -9.04
N ASP A 40 13.12 -10.07 -7.99
CA ASP A 40 13.99 -9.21 -7.18
C ASP A 40 13.85 -9.52 -5.67
N ALA A 41 14.51 -10.60 -5.24
CA ALA A 41 14.56 -10.99 -3.84
C ALA A 41 15.37 -10.01 -2.96
N GLU A 42 16.30 -9.23 -3.56
CA GLU A 42 17.04 -8.19 -2.84
C GLU A 42 16.10 -7.09 -2.33
N THR A 43 15.18 -6.64 -3.17
CA THR A 43 14.14 -5.67 -2.76
C THR A 43 13.24 -6.25 -1.68
N LEU A 44 12.78 -7.51 -1.84
CA LEU A 44 11.96 -8.18 -0.83
C LEU A 44 12.69 -8.31 0.51
N SER A 45 13.98 -8.61 0.51
CA SER A 45 14.78 -8.80 1.74
C SER A 45 14.84 -7.55 2.63
N LYS A 46 14.69 -6.36 2.05
CA LYS A 46 14.73 -5.09 2.79
C LYS A 46 13.45 -4.86 3.62
N ILE A 47 12.35 -5.50 3.23
CA ILE A 47 11.05 -5.37 3.91
C ILE A 47 10.63 -6.66 4.64
N THR A 48 11.37 -7.76 4.46
CA THR A 48 11.06 -9.08 5.03
C THR A 48 12.18 -9.51 5.97
N ALA A 49 11.87 -9.56 7.26
CA ALA A 49 12.85 -9.99 8.25
C ALA A 49 13.19 -11.48 8.09
N GLY A 50 14.46 -11.80 8.06
CA GLY A 50 14.97 -13.18 7.99
C GLY A 50 15.17 -13.73 6.57
N LEU A 51 14.88 -12.96 5.52
CA LEU A 51 15.15 -13.36 4.15
C LEU A 51 16.62 -13.09 3.78
N ASP A 52 17.34 -14.14 3.38
CA ASP A 52 18.63 -14.04 2.71
C ASP A 52 18.42 -14.25 1.20
N PRO A 53 18.50 -13.17 0.38
CA PRO A 53 18.18 -13.25 -1.05
C PRO A 53 19.15 -14.15 -1.86
N LYS A 54 20.29 -14.54 -1.26
CA LYS A 54 21.29 -15.42 -1.90
C LYS A 54 21.02 -16.91 -1.65
N LYS A 55 20.05 -17.23 -0.80
CA LYS A 55 19.75 -18.62 -0.38
C LYS A 55 18.33 -19.01 -0.77
N LEU A 56 17.97 -18.82 -2.05
CA LEU A 56 16.70 -19.30 -2.58
C LEU A 56 16.84 -20.73 -3.15
N PRO A 57 15.80 -21.57 -3.06
CA PRO A 57 14.58 -21.33 -2.33
C PRO A 57 14.76 -21.38 -0.80
N CYS A 58 13.96 -20.59 -0.07
CA CYS A 58 14.01 -20.58 1.38
C CYS A 58 12.61 -20.38 2.00
N LEU A 59 12.45 -20.86 3.23
CA LEU A 59 11.20 -20.72 3.99
C LEU A 59 11.32 -19.54 4.97
N VAL A 60 10.45 -18.54 4.83
CA VAL A 60 10.38 -17.39 5.71
C VAL A 60 8.94 -17.19 6.17
N GLN A 61 8.68 -17.22 7.47
CA GLN A 61 7.35 -17.06 8.07
C GLN A 61 6.27 -17.95 7.42
N GLY A 62 6.63 -19.18 7.07
CA GLY A 62 5.72 -20.15 6.47
C GLY A 62 5.49 -19.99 4.96
N VAL A 63 6.11 -18.99 4.32
CA VAL A 63 6.10 -18.78 2.86
C VAL A 63 7.40 -19.33 2.27
N GLU A 64 7.30 -20.18 1.26
CA GLU A 64 8.44 -20.67 0.48
C GLU A 64 8.77 -19.67 -0.63
N ILE A 65 9.91 -18.99 -0.54
CA ILE A 65 10.33 -17.95 -1.48
C ILE A 65 11.27 -18.56 -2.51
N HIS A 66 10.95 -18.36 -3.79
CA HIS A 66 11.68 -18.88 -4.93
C HIS A 66 12.19 -17.76 -5.84
N ASP A 67 13.29 -18.02 -6.55
CA ASP A 67 13.65 -17.20 -7.72
C ASP A 67 12.59 -17.40 -8.81
N TRP A 68 12.33 -16.37 -9.58
CA TRP A 68 11.38 -16.40 -10.70
C TRP A 68 11.64 -17.56 -11.67
N LYS A 69 12.91 -17.87 -11.93
CA LYS A 69 13.33 -18.92 -12.86
C LYS A 69 12.97 -20.32 -12.41
N ASP A 70 12.82 -20.53 -11.10
CA ASP A 70 12.46 -21.85 -10.56
C ASP A 70 11.08 -22.30 -11.04
N ALA A 71 10.22 -21.38 -11.45
CA ALA A 71 8.91 -21.67 -12.02
C ALA A 71 8.99 -22.50 -13.31
N GLU A 72 10.04 -22.36 -14.12
CA GLU A 72 10.18 -23.12 -15.37
C GLU A 72 10.17 -24.64 -15.14
N THR A 73 10.71 -25.08 -14.00
CA THR A 73 10.81 -26.50 -13.65
C THR A 73 9.75 -26.95 -12.62
N SER A 74 9.11 -26.02 -11.95
CA SER A 74 8.10 -26.30 -10.92
C SER A 74 6.77 -26.76 -11.52
N GLU A 75 6.00 -27.55 -10.74
CA GLU A 75 4.61 -27.87 -11.06
C GLU A 75 3.68 -26.83 -10.42
N PRO A 76 2.59 -26.41 -11.13
CA PRO A 76 1.67 -25.41 -10.63
C PRO A 76 0.86 -25.92 -9.42
N SER A 77 0.67 -25.05 -8.45
CA SER A 77 -0.24 -25.24 -7.33
C SER A 77 -1.71 -25.21 -7.77
N GLN A 78 -2.62 -25.55 -6.88
CA GLN A 78 -4.08 -25.55 -7.14
C GLN A 78 -4.61 -24.15 -7.49
N VAL A 79 -3.99 -23.11 -6.96
CA VAL A 79 -4.27 -21.71 -7.27
C VAL A 79 -2.98 -21.04 -7.71
N VAL A 80 -3.02 -20.37 -8.82
CA VAL A 80 -1.90 -19.58 -9.36
C VAL A 80 -2.35 -18.13 -9.44
N ILE A 81 -1.64 -17.25 -8.74
CA ILE A 81 -1.90 -15.81 -8.71
C ILE A 81 -0.73 -15.11 -9.38
N GLU A 82 -0.93 -14.59 -10.57
CA GLU A 82 -0.05 -13.58 -11.14
C GLU A 82 -0.47 -12.21 -10.61
N THR A 83 0.47 -11.35 -10.29
CA THR A 83 0.18 -10.02 -9.79
C THR A 83 0.52 -8.96 -10.82
N PHE A 84 -0.37 -7.96 -10.96
CA PHE A 84 -0.15 -6.76 -11.77
C PHE A 84 0.15 -7.04 -13.25
N GLY A 85 -0.43 -8.14 -13.78
CA GLY A 85 -0.20 -8.54 -15.16
C GLY A 85 1.23 -9.00 -15.45
N CYS A 86 1.97 -9.45 -14.43
CA CYS A 86 3.29 -10.06 -14.63
C CYS A 86 3.14 -11.31 -15.51
N ARG A 87 3.78 -11.33 -16.64
CA ARG A 87 3.67 -12.45 -17.57
C ARG A 87 4.42 -13.65 -17.01
N LEU A 88 3.70 -14.75 -16.76
CA LEU A 88 4.30 -16.00 -16.27
C LEU A 88 5.29 -16.56 -17.31
N PRO A 89 6.28 -17.38 -16.90
CA PRO A 89 7.09 -18.14 -17.84
C PRO A 89 6.21 -19.03 -18.73
N ILE A 90 6.42 -19.00 -20.04
CA ILE A 90 5.61 -19.74 -21.02
C ILE A 90 5.53 -21.24 -20.68
N ALA A 91 6.64 -21.84 -20.22
CA ALA A 91 6.67 -23.23 -19.78
C ALA A 91 5.70 -23.50 -18.64
N PHE A 92 5.55 -22.56 -17.69
CA PHE A 92 4.65 -22.68 -16.58
C PHE A 92 3.18 -22.51 -17.00
N GLU A 93 2.88 -21.59 -17.93
CA GLU A 93 1.52 -21.45 -18.51
C GLU A 93 1.06 -22.73 -19.21
N HIS A 94 1.98 -23.40 -19.95
CA HIS A 94 1.68 -24.71 -20.56
C HIS A 94 1.38 -25.78 -19.52
N LYS A 95 2.09 -25.79 -18.38
CA LYS A 95 1.84 -26.71 -17.27
C LYS A 95 0.48 -26.45 -16.64
N ILE A 96 0.09 -25.17 -16.44
CA ILE A 96 -1.26 -24.81 -15.96
C ILE A 96 -2.32 -25.39 -16.89
N ALA A 97 -2.17 -25.24 -18.19
CA ALA A 97 -3.14 -25.73 -19.18
C ALA A 97 -3.21 -27.27 -19.24
N ALA A 98 -2.09 -27.96 -19.00
CA ALA A 98 -1.97 -29.42 -19.03
C ALA A 98 -2.43 -30.09 -17.75
N ALA A 99 -2.37 -29.41 -16.61
CA ALA A 99 -2.67 -29.96 -15.28
C ALA A 99 -4.12 -30.49 -15.15
N ARG A 100 -4.30 -31.56 -14.36
CA ARG A 100 -5.62 -32.13 -14.06
C ARG A 100 -5.67 -32.52 -12.56
N PRO A 101 -6.53 -31.91 -11.74
CA PRO A 101 -7.43 -30.81 -12.08
C PRO A 101 -6.68 -29.56 -12.53
N GLN A 102 -7.30 -28.75 -13.37
CA GLN A 102 -6.70 -27.52 -13.85
C GLN A 102 -6.65 -26.48 -12.71
N PRO A 103 -5.50 -25.82 -12.48
CA PRO A 103 -5.40 -24.73 -11.51
C PRO A 103 -6.36 -23.59 -11.79
N ILE A 104 -6.81 -22.92 -10.72
CA ILE A 104 -7.50 -21.63 -10.85
C ILE A 104 -6.44 -20.55 -11.04
N TRP A 105 -6.41 -19.95 -12.22
CA TRP A 105 -5.45 -18.91 -12.57
C TRP A 105 -6.07 -17.53 -12.41
N ILE A 106 -5.48 -16.70 -11.54
CA ILE A 106 -5.97 -15.38 -11.18
C ILE A 106 -4.92 -14.34 -11.56
N ASN A 107 -5.34 -13.26 -12.19
CA ASN A 107 -4.56 -12.03 -12.28
C ASN A 107 -5.07 -11.07 -11.22
N LEU A 108 -4.28 -10.86 -10.17
CA LEU A 108 -4.53 -9.86 -9.14
C LEU A 108 -4.01 -8.52 -9.63
N GLU A 109 -4.90 -7.61 -9.90
CA GLU A 109 -4.61 -6.27 -10.42
C GLU A 109 -4.26 -5.27 -9.31
N TYR A 110 -3.76 -4.09 -9.72
CA TYR A 110 -3.59 -2.94 -8.83
C TYR A 110 -4.94 -2.46 -8.27
N LEU A 111 -4.88 -1.84 -7.10
CA LEU A 111 -6.04 -1.15 -6.53
C LEU A 111 -6.51 -0.04 -7.48
N SER A 112 -7.78 -0.07 -7.84
CA SER A 112 -8.42 1.01 -8.57
C SER A 112 -9.76 1.38 -7.97
N ALA A 113 -10.08 2.68 -7.98
CA ALA A 113 -11.36 3.24 -7.60
C ALA A 113 -12.23 3.62 -8.81
N GLU A 114 -11.73 3.40 -10.03
CA GLU A 114 -12.42 3.73 -11.26
C GLU A 114 -13.63 2.80 -11.49
N ASP A 115 -14.71 3.33 -12.07
CA ASP A 115 -15.99 2.61 -12.22
C ASP A 115 -15.89 1.34 -13.08
N TRP A 116 -15.02 1.35 -14.09
CA TRP A 116 -14.89 0.23 -15.02
C TRP A 116 -14.40 -1.06 -14.34
N VAL A 117 -13.65 -0.98 -13.25
CA VAL A 117 -13.14 -2.16 -12.53
C VAL A 117 -14.27 -3.02 -11.96
N GLU A 118 -15.39 -2.40 -11.57
CA GLU A 118 -16.55 -3.13 -11.07
C GLU A 118 -17.16 -4.07 -12.11
N GLY A 119 -17.08 -3.67 -13.39
CA GLY A 119 -17.55 -4.47 -14.52
C GLY A 119 -16.58 -5.57 -14.97
N CYS A 120 -15.31 -5.47 -14.56
CA CYS A 120 -14.26 -6.42 -14.96
C CYS A 120 -13.88 -7.40 -13.84
N HIS A 121 -14.22 -7.08 -12.60
CA HIS A 121 -13.87 -7.91 -11.44
C HIS A 121 -14.47 -9.31 -11.53
N SER A 122 -13.66 -10.33 -11.29
CA SER A 122 -14.00 -11.76 -11.33
C SER A 122 -14.40 -12.32 -12.70
N LEU A 123 -14.24 -11.53 -13.78
CA LEU A 123 -14.53 -12.04 -15.13
C LEU A 123 -13.43 -12.98 -15.63
N PRO A 124 -13.81 -14.05 -16.36
CA PRO A 124 -12.86 -14.90 -17.05
C PRO A 124 -12.31 -14.21 -18.30
N SER A 125 -11.01 -14.39 -18.53
CA SER A 125 -10.34 -14.02 -19.77
C SER A 125 -9.73 -15.29 -20.38
N PRO A 126 -10.26 -15.81 -21.49
CA PRO A 126 -9.70 -16.97 -22.15
C PRO A 126 -8.26 -16.67 -22.61
N HIS A 127 -7.35 -17.62 -22.37
CA HIS A 127 -6.00 -17.48 -22.85
C HIS A 127 -5.96 -17.58 -24.40
N PRO A 128 -5.19 -16.73 -25.11
CA PRO A 128 -5.24 -16.65 -26.57
C PRO A 128 -4.91 -17.95 -27.31
N SER A 129 -4.04 -18.79 -26.74
CA SER A 129 -3.53 -20.01 -27.39
C SER A 129 -3.65 -21.28 -26.55
N LEU A 130 -4.02 -21.20 -25.28
CA LEU A 130 -4.15 -22.33 -24.38
C LEU A 130 -5.60 -22.49 -23.92
N ASN A 131 -6.04 -23.75 -23.74
CA ASN A 131 -7.39 -24.03 -23.24
C ASN A 131 -7.46 -23.85 -21.72
N VAL A 132 -7.33 -22.61 -21.26
CA VAL A 132 -7.41 -22.19 -19.86
C VAL A 132 -7.99 -20.78 -19.76
N ASN A 133 -8.74 -20.52 -18.68
CA ASN A 133 -9.22 -19.19 -18.35
C ASN A 133 -8.35 -18.61 -17.23
N LYS A 134 -8.04 -17.31 -17.36
CA LYS A 134 -7.50 -16.47 -16.30
C LYS A 134 -8.62 -15.57 -15.78
N TYR A 135 -8.70 -15.35 -14.48
CA TYR A 135 -9.71 -14.50 -13.88
C TYR A 135 -9.08 -13.21 -13.38
N TYR A 136 -9.64 -12.06 -13.77
CA TYR A 136 -9.18 -10.78 -13.24
C TYR A 136 -9.77 -10.51 -11.86
N PHE A 137 -8.93 -10.23 -10.88
CA PHE A 137 -9.35 -9.92 -9.52
C PHE A 137 -8.81 -8.56 -9.11
N PHE A 138 -9.72 -7.59 -8.95
CA PHE A 138 -9.37 -6.21 -8.63
C PHE A 138 -9.53 -5.94 -7.13
N PRO A 139 -8.47 -5.58 -6.40
CA PRO A 139 -8.61 -4.88 -5.14
C PRO A 139 -9.42 -3.60 -5.35
N GLY A 140 -10.20 -3.20 -4.36
CA GLY A 140 -11.02 -2.00 -4.53
C GLY A 140 -11.80 -1.64 -3.27
N VAL A 141 -12.54 -0.54 -3.38
CA VAL A 141 -13.19 0.12 -2.25
C VAL A 141 -14.72 0.05 -2.31
N THR A 142 -15.25 -0.87 -3.11
CA THR A 142 -16.69 -1.09 -3.27
C THR A 142 -17.07 -2.56 -3.09
N LYS A 143 -18.36 -2.82 -2.88
CA LYS A 143 -18.90 -4.19 -2.75
C LYS A 143 -18.77 -5.06 -4.01
N LYS A 144 -18.45 -4.45 -5.15
CA LYS A 144 -18.29 -5.14 -6.44
C LYS A 144 -16.81 -5.40 -6.80
N THR A 145 -15.92 -5.19 -5.85
CA THR A 145 -14.48 -5.42 -5.97
C THR A 145 -13.97 -6.33 -4.86
N GLY A 146 -12.69 -6.70 -4.90
CA GLY A 146 -12.13 -7.66 -3.96
C GLY A 146 -11.87 -7.17 -2.53
N GLY A 147 -12.13 -5.88 -2.23
CA GLY A 147 -11.76 -5.30 -0.93
C GLY A 147 -10.26 -4.99 -0.82
N LEU A 148 -9.79 -4.76 0.40
CA LEU A 148 -8.40 -4.43 0.69
C LEU A 148 -7.73 -5.54 1.50
N MET A 149 -6.39 -5.61 1.49
CA MET A 149 -5.65 -6.54 2.36
C MET A 149 -5.72 -6.08 3.81
N ILE A 150 -6.41 -6.88 4.63
CA ILE A 150 -6.63 -6.63 6.05
C ILE A 150 -6.25 -7.90 6.79
N GLU A 151 -5.21 -7.85 7.63
CA GLU A 151 -4.83 -8.93 8.53
C GLU A 151 -5.82 -9.03 9.69
N LYS A 152 -6.12 -10.23 10.14
CA LYS A 152 -7.10 -10.48 11.23
C LYS A 152 -6.76 -9.77 12.54
N ASP A 153 -5.48 -9.55 12.81
CA ASP A 153 -5.02 -8.93 14.05
C ASP A 153 -4.68 -7.42 13.90
N LEU A 154 -4.86 -6.83 12.70
CA LEU A 154 -4.45 -5.45 12.39
C LEU A 154 -4.93 -4.44 13.44
N PHE A 155 -6.23 -4.43 13.72
CA PHE A 155 -6.82 -3.45 14.63
C PHE A 155 -6.47 -3.75 16.10
N ILE A 156 -6.29 -5.01 16.47
CA ILE A 156 -5.79 -5.40 17.79
C ILE A 156 -4.34 -4.88 17.98
N ARG A 157 -3.50 -4.99 16.95
CA ARG A 157 -2.14 -4.43 16.97
C ARG A 157 -2.15 -2.90 17.08
N GLN A 158 -3.04 -2.23 16.35
CA GLN A 158 -3.22 -0.78 16.40
C GLN A 158 -3.63 -0.32 17.80
N GLU A 159 -4.60 -0.98 18.42
CA GLU A 159 -5.07 -0.66 19.77
C GLU A 159 -3.99 -0.88 20.84
N ARG A 160 -3.26 -1.98 20.74
CA ARG A 160 -2.11 -2.23 21.63
C ARG A 160 -1.04 -1.16 21.49
N PHE A 161 -0.69 -0.81 20.26
CA PHE A 161 0.31 0.21 19.96
C PHE A 161 -0.07 1.60 20.47
N ALA A 162 -1.35 1.93 20.59
CA ALA A 162 -1.80 3.23 21.09
C ALA A 162 -1.22 3.54 22.50
N LYS A 163 -0.97 2.52 23.33
CA LYS A 163 -0.36 2.64 24.66
C LYS A 163 1.13 2.97 24.60
N ASP A 164 1.80 2.60 23.51
CA ASP A 164 3.24 2.76 23.32
C ASP A 164 3.58 3.93 22.37
N ARG A 165 2.56 4.66 21.86
CA ARG A 165 2.75 5.77 20.90
C ARG A 165 3.77 6.79 21.38
N ASN A 166 3.65 7.25 22.62
CA ASN A 166 4.54 8.30 23.14
C ASN A 166 5.99 7.81 23.20
N LYS A 167 6.24 6.62 23.74
CA LYS A 167 7.56 6.00 23.77
C LYS A 167 8.13 5.81 22.36
N PHE A 168 7.27 5.44 21.40
CA PHE A 168 7.69 5.30 20.02
C PHE A 168 8.17 6.63 19.43
N LEU A 169 7.44 7.73 19.62
CA LEU A 169 7.85 9.06 19.16
C LEU A 169 9.12 9.56 19.89
N GLU A 170 9.19 9.38 21.20
CA GLU A 170 10.37 9.71 22.01
C GLU A 170 11.64 8.98 21.54
N SER A 171 11.50 7.73 21.02
CA SER A 171 12.64 6.98 20.48
C SER A 171 13.26 7.63 19.21
N PHE A 172 12.52 8.54 18.58
CA PHE A 172 12.99 9.38 17.46
C PHE A 172 13.34 10.81 17.89
N ASN A 173 13.41 11.09 19.21
CA ASN A 173 13.61 12.42 19.80
C ASN A 173 12.51 13.42 19.39
N LEU A 174 11.27 12.95 19.22
CA LEU A 174 10.10 13.76 18.93
C LEU A 174 9.27 13.95 20.21
N ASP A 175 8.70 15.15 20.39
CA ASP A 175 7.76 15.43 21.47
C ASP A 175 6.39 14.82 21.15
N PRO A 176 5.89 13.86 21.96
CA PRO A 176 4.60 13.21 21.70
C PRO A 176 3.38 14.14 21.77
N ALA A 177 3.52 15.32 22.39
CA ALA A 177 2.44 16.30 22.52
C ALA A 177 2.23 17.11 21.23
N LEU A 178 3.23 17.13 20.33
CA LEU A 178 3.16 17.89 19.11
C LEU A 178 2.42 17.15 17.99
N PHE A 179 1.81 17.94 17.11
CA PHE A 179 1.22 17.43 15.88
C PHE A 179 2.29 16.73 15.03
N THR A 180 2.05 15.47 14.73
CA THR A 180 3.02 14.60 14.04
C THR A 180 2.54 14.26 12.63
N VAL A 181 3.39 14.52 11.63
CA VAL A 181 3.16 14.15 10.23
C VAL A 181 4.17 13.09 9.80
N PHE A 182 3.69 11.96 9.34
CA PHE A 182 4.52 10.97 8.67
C PHE A 182 4.70 11.37 7.20
N VAL A 183 5.95 11.45 6.71
CA VAL A 183 6.23 11.88 5.33
C VAL A 183 6.99 10.78 4.61
N PHE A 184 6.27 10.07 3.76
CA PHE A 184 6.79 9.03 2.89
C PHE A 184 6.30 9.29 1.45
N CYS A 185 7.12 9.94 0.64
CA CYS A 185 6.77 10.41 -0.70
C CYS A 185 7.85 10.12 -1.73
N TYR A 186 7.54 10.33 -3.00
CA TYR A 186 8.51 10.26 -4.09
C TYR A 186 9.42 11.50 -4.10
N PRO A 187 10.64 11.40 -4.67
CA PRO A 187 11.59 12.52 -4.70
C PRO A 187 11.08 13.78 -5.41
N GLY A 188 10.15 13.62 -6.37
CA GLY A 188 9.53 14.72 -7.10
C GLY A 188 8.37 15.42 -6.38
N ALA A 189 8.09 15.06 -5.11
CA ALA A 189 7.05 15.73 -4.32
C ALA A 189 7.40 17.20 -4.02
N PRO A 190 6.41 18.09 -3.81
CA PRO A 190 6.62 19.53 -3.58
C PRO A 190 7.12 19.83 -2.16
N LEU A 191 8.26 19.21 -1.79
CA LEU A 191 8.82 19.27 -0.43
C LEU A 191 9.32 20.66 -0.05
N ALA A 192 9.79 21.47 -1.02
CA ALA A 192 10.23 22.82 -0.77
C ALA A 192 9.05 23.74 -0.40
N GLU A 193 7.95 23.65 -1.15
CA GLU A 193 6.71 24.37 -0.88
C GLU A 193 6.09 23.90 0.44
N PHE A 194 6.09 22.61 0.71
CA PHE A 194 5.61 22.06 1.97
C PHE A 194 6.44 22.56 3.16
N TYR A 195 7.76 22.52 3.07
CA TYR A 195 8.65 23.04 4.10
C TYR A 195 8.43 24.54 4.35
N LYS A 196 8.23 25.32 3.28
CA LYS A 196 7.87 26.74 3.37
C LYS A 196 6.54 26.93 4.11
N ALA A 197 5.52 26.14 3.79
CA ALA A 197 4.22 26.20 4.46
C ALA A 197 4.32 25.90 5.98
N LEU A 198 5.12 24.90 6.37
CA LEU A 198 5.38 24.57 7.78
C LEU A 198 6.03 25.74 8.53
N ARG A 199 7.05 26.38 7.92
CA ARG A 199 7.73 27.54 8.50
C ARG A 199 6.80 28.75 8.66
N GLN A 200 6.00 29.06 7.65
CA GLN A 200 5.08 30.19 7.67
C GLN A 200 3.99 30.04 8.72
N ARG A 201 3.49 28.82 8.93
CA ARG A 201 2.49 28.55 9.96
C ARG A 201 3.03 28.80 11.38
N GLY A 202 4.34 28.64 11.61
CA GLY A 202 5.01 28.92 12.89
C GLY A 202 4.56 28.07 14.08
N LYS A 203 3.69 27.04 13.86
CA LYS A 203 3.29 26.09 14.91
C LYS A 203 4.29 24.96 15.02
N GLU A 204 4.55 24.52 16.23
CA GLU A 204 5.43 23.39 16.47
C GLU A 204 4.85 22.10 15.87
N ILE A 205 5.72 21.32 15.21
CA ILE A 205 5.34 20.13 14.45
C ILE A 205 6.48 19.10 14.43
N ASN A 206 6.11 17.85 14.51
CA ASN A 206 6.99 16.71 14.25
C ASN A 206 6.86 16.25 12.80
N LEU A 207 7.99 16.04 12.14
CA LEU A 207 8.08 15.29 10.89
C LEU A 207 8.76 13.95 11.17
N LEU A 208 7.99 12.87 11.00
CA LEU A 208 8.49 11.50 11.14
C LEU A 208 8.78 10.96 9.73
N LEU A 209 10.02 10.60 9.47
CA LEU A 209 10.54 10.35 8.12
C LEU A 209 11.26 9.00 8.07
N PRO A 210 10.97 8.12 7.11
CA PRO A 210 11.86 7.02 6.81
C PRO A 210 13.09 7.55 6.06
N LYS A 211 14.26 6.98 6.33
CA LYS A 211 15.49 7.35 5.61
C LYS A 211 15.29 7.16 4.10
N GLY A 212 15.61 8.19 3.31
CA GLY A 212 15.48 8.20 1.86
C GLY A 212 15.49 9.60 1.27
N ALA A 213 15.22 9.71 -0.03
CA ALA A 213 15.33 10.96 -0.77
C ALA A 213 14.50 12.12 -0.19
N ALA A 214 13.30 11.87 0.31
CA ALA A 214 12.47 12.91 0.95
C ALA A 214 13.14 13.47 2.20
N THR A 215 13.75 12.59 3.01
CA THR A 215 14.52 12.98 4.20
C THR A 215 15.73 13.82 3.85
N ASP A 216 16.48 13.42 2.82
CA ASP A 216 17.68 14.14 2.38
C ASP A 216 17.31 15.55 1.88
N ILE A 217 16.23 15.68 1.11
CA ILE A 217 15.73 16.98 0.62
C ILE A 217 15.29 17.87 1.80
N LEU A 218 14.47 17.34 2.71
CA LEU A 218 13.97 18.13 3.85
C LEU A 218 15.09 18.50 4.83
N SER A 219 16.07 17.64 5.05
CA SER A 219 17.24 17.93 5.88
C SER A 219 18.06 19.08 5.28
N LYS A 220 18.29 19.07 3.96
CA LYS A 220 18.97 20.14 3.26
C LYS A 220 18.20 21.48 3.35
N LEU A 221 16.90 21.46 3.16
CA LEU A 221 16.05 22.65 3.32
C LEU A 221 16.10 23.20 4.75
N TYR A 222 16.17 22.31 5.75
CA TYR A 222 16.32 22.71 7.14
C TYR A 222 17.69 23.34 7.42
N GLU A 223 18.77 22.80 6.85
CA GLU A 223 20.11 23.39 6.96
C GLU A 223 20.19 24.79 6.33
N GLU A 224 19.59 24.95 5.14
CA GLU A 224 19.56 26.23 4.42
C GLU A 224 18.63 27.26 5.09
N HIS A 225 17.56 26.80 5.68
CA HIS A 225 16.51 27.64 6.27
C HIS A 225 16.06 27.09 7.64
N PRO A 226 16.87 27.17 8.69
CA PRO A 226 16.53 26.59 10.00
C PRO A 226 15.23 27.13 10.58
N SER A 227 14.47 26.25 11.23
CA SER A 227 13.22 26.63 11.90
C SER A 227 13.06 25.86 13.22
N ARG A 228 12.89 26.60 14.32
CA ARG A 228 12.77 26.01 15.68
C ARG A 228 11.43 25.28 15.89
N ASN A 229 10.45 25.55 15.05
CA ASN A 229 9.12 24.94 15.16
C ASN A 229 9.02 23.59 14.46
N ILE A 230 10.06 23.07 13.81
CA ILE A 230 10.02 21.78 13.09
C ILE A 230 11.03 20.83 13.74
N GLN A 231 10.53 19.70 14.24
CA GLN A 231 11.36 18.61 14.76
C GLN A 231 11.41 17.48 13.74
N PHE A 232 12.56 16.85 13.57
CA PHE A 232 12.76 15.75 12.64
C PHE A 232 13.07 14.46 13.39
N GLY A 233 12.25 13.43 13.19
CA GLY A 233 12.51 12.06 13.60
C GLY A 233 12.79 11.20 12.36
N VAL A 234 13.99 10.63 12.26
CA VAL A 234 14.38 9.83 11.09
C VAL A 234 14.53 8.38 11.49
N SER A 235 13.78 7.49 10.81
CA SER A 235 13.91 6.04 11.00
C SER A 235 14.86 5.43 9.98
N LYS A 236 15.49 4.32 10.36
CA LYS A 236 16.09 3.39 9.38
C LYS A 236 14.99 2.68 8.59
N MET A 237 15.37 1.97 7.52
CA MET A 237 14.47 1.03 6.86
C MET A 237 13.99 0.00 7.89
N VAL A 238 12.69 -0.26 7.88
CA VAL A 238 12.05 -1.21 8.80
C VAL A 238 11.35 -2.32 8.01
N PRO A 239 11.20 -3.52 8.57
CA PRO A 239 10.34 -4.54 7.99
C PRO A 239 8.90 -4.05 7.82
N GLN A 240 8.18 -4.62 6.84
CA GLN A 240 6.80 -4.23 6.55
C GLN A 240 5.88 -4.37 7.77
N SER A 241 6.12 -5.35 8.65
CA SER A 241 5.37 -5.53 9.90
C SER A 241 5.48 -4.37 10.89
N GLU A 242 6.55 -3.58 10.79
CA GLU A 242 6.79 -2.41 11.66
C GLU A 242 6.29 -1.10 11.06
N PHE A 243 6.02 -1.09 9.75
CA PHE A 243 5.65 0.12 9.01
C PHE A 243 4.37 0.78 9.54
N ASP A 244 3.38 -0.02 9.90
CA ASP A 244 2.10 0.49 10.40
C ASP A 244 2.22 1.37 11.65
N LYS A 245 3.24 1.13 12.49
CA LYS A 245 3.49 1.91 13.70
C LYS A 245 3.75 3.38 13.40
N PHE A 246 4.39 3.69 12.26
CA PHE A 246 4.61 5.06 11.81
C PHE A 246 3.30 5.76 11.46
N LEU A 247 2.39 5.05 10.81
CA LEU A 247 1.07 5.55 10.47
C LEU A 247 0.22 5.77 11.72
N TRP A 248 0.23 4.80 12.63
CA TRP A 248 -0.55 4.89 13.88
C TRP A 248 -0.02 5.97 14.84
N ALA A 249 1.30 6.20 14.86
CA ALA A 249 1.92 7.22 15.69
C ALA A 249 1.60 8.65 15.25
N SER A 250 1.27 8.83 13.96
CA SER A 250 1.11 10.13 13.34
C SER A 250 -0.33 10.63 13.38
N ASP A 251 -0.50 11.95 13.27
CA ASP A 251 -1.80 12.63 13.21
C ASP A 251 -2.28 12.85 11.79
N SER A 252 -1.35 12.98 10.84
CA SER A 252 -1.59 13.10 9.41
C SER A 252 -0.49 12.39 8.65
N LEU A 253 -0.81 11.94 7.44
CA LEU A 253 0.07 11.09 6.65
C LEU A 253 0.29 11.71 5.26
N ILE A 254 1.53 11.65 4.78
CA ILE A 254 1.87 11.83 3.37
C ILE A 254 2.49 10.51 2.93
N ILE A 255 1.83 9.80 2.03
CA ILE A 255 2.19 8.43 1.66
C ILE A 255 2.28 8.25 0.16
N ARG A 256 3.00 7.22 -0.27
CA ARG A 256 3.17 6.87 -1.68
C ARG A 256 2.97 5.39 -1.94
N GLY A 257 2.94 5.02 -3.22
CA GLY A 257 2.82 3.62 -3.65
C GLY A 257 1.45 3.04 -3.33
N GLU A 258 1.32 1.72 -3.44
CA GLU A 258 0.05 1.02 -3.29
C GLU A 258 -0.16 0.44 -1.90
N ASP A 259 0.77 -0.37 -1.39
CA ASP A 259 0.64 -0.98 -0.05
C ASP A 259 0.50 0.09 1.04
N SER A 260 1.35 1.12 1.05
CA SER A 260 1.25 2.21 2.03
C SER A 260 -0.02 3.05 1.87
N PHE A 261 -0.56 3.18 0.66
CA PHE A 261 -1.85 3.83 0.44
C PHE A 261 -3.00 3.03 1.06
N VAL A 262 -3.00 1.71 0.90
CA VAL A 262 -3.96 0.82 1.57
C VAL A 262 -3.82 0.95 3.10
N ARG A 263 -2.59 0.89 3.61
CA ARG A 263 -2.33 0.98 5.06
C ARG A 263 -2.74 2.32 5.66
N ALA A 264 -2.54 3.43 4.94
CA ALA A 264 -2.99 4.75 5.37
C ALA A 264 -4.51 4.82 5.55
N GLN A 265 -5.26 4.30 4.59
CA GLN A 265 -6.72 4.22 4.67
C GLN A 265 -7.18 3.40 5.90
N LEU A 266 -6.57 2.21 6.09
CA LEU A 266 -6.89 1.33 7.22
C LEU A 266 -6.42 1.88 8.58
N SER A 267 -5.49 2.82 8.60
CA SER A 267 -5.07 3.49 9.84
C SER A 267 -6.14 4.39 10.44
N GLY A 268 -7.13 4.82 9.65
CA GLY A 268 -8.15 5.79 10.05
C GLY A 268 -7.59 7.20 10.29
N LYS A 269 -6.48 7.55 9.62
CA LYS A 269 -5.84 8.87 9.70
C LYS A 269 -6.06 9.66 8.42
N PRO A 270 -6.18 10.99 8.49
CA PRO A 270 -6.15 11.84 7.30
C PRO A 270 -4.84 11.68 6.55
N PHE A 271 -4.93 11.54 5.23
CA PHE A 271 -3.73 11.29 4.41
C PHE A 271 -3.75 12.09 3.11
N ILE A 272 -2.54 12.40 2.65
CA ILE A 272 -2.23 12.95 1.33
C ILE A 272 -1.56 11.82 0.55
N TRP A 273 -2.12 11.49 -0.60
CA TRP A 273 -1.60 10.44 -1.47
C TRP A 273 -0.69 11.02 -2.54
N ASN A 274 0.61 10.81 -2.40
CA ASN A 274 1.58 11.10 -3.45
C ASN A 274 1.60 9.95 -4.46
N ILE A 275 0.82 10.09 -5.51
CA ILE A 275 0.68 9.08 -6.56
C ILE A 275 1.94 9.08 -7.43
N TYR A 276 2.33 7.89 -7.93
CA TYR A 276 3.42 7.79 -8.89
C TYR A 276 3.07 8.57 -10.17
N PRO A 277 3.90 9.56 -10.56
CA PRO A 277 3.63 10.35 -11.75
C PRO A 277 3.56 9.48 -13.00
N GLN A 278 2.49 9.60 -13.76
CA GLN A 278 2.28 8.90 -15.03
C GLN A 278 2.15 9.90 -16.16
N THR A 279 2.41 9.43 -17.39
CA THR A 279 2.21 10.25 -18.60
C THR A 279 0.74 10.69 -18.74
N GLU A 280 0.52 11.80 -19.41
CA GLU A 280 -0.83 12.36 -19.69
C GLU A 280 -1.69 12.60 -18.43
N GLU A 281 -1.05 12.86 -17.29
CA GLU A 281 -1.73 13.09 -16.00
C GLU A 281 -2.71 11.96 -15.58
N THR A 282 -2.52 10.73 -16.05
CA THR A 282 -3.40 9.60 -15.72
C THR A 282 -3.50 9.36 -14.22
N HIS A 283 -2.42 9.61 -13.47
CA HIS A 283 -2.42 9.52 -12.01
C HIS A 283 -3.39 10.51 -11.34
N ILE A 284 -3.68 11.66 -11.97
CA ILE A 284 -4.66 12.62 -11.46
C ILE A 284 -6.09 12.10 -11.62
N LYS A 285 -6.40 11.47 -12.76
CA LYS A 285 -7.70 10.82 -12.96
C LYS A 285 -7.95 9.74 -11.92
N LYS A 286 -6.92 8.96 -11.55
CA LYS A 286 -6.99 7.98 -10.47
C LYS A 286 -7.25 8.64 -9.11
N LEU A 287 -6.60 9.78 -8.83
CA LEU A 287 -6.84 10.53 -7.60
C LEU A 287 -8.28 11.06 -7.54
N GLU A 288 -8.77 11.63 -8.63
CA GLU A 288 -10.13 12.15 -8.74
C GLU A 288 -11.17 11.03 -8.56
N ALA A 289 -11.02 9.89 -9.26
CA ALA A 289 -11.87 8.73 -9.10
C ALA A 289 -11.89 8.20 -7.65
N PHE A 290 -10.74 8.15 -7.00
CA PHE A 290 -10.66 7.80 -5.58
C PHE A 290 -11.35 8.87 -4.70
N GLY A 291 -11.15 10.15 -5.01
CA GLY A 291 -11.81 11.26 -4.34
C GLY A 291 -13.35 11.14 -4.37
N GLU A 292 -13.91 10.76 -5.51
CA GLU A 292 -15.36 10.53 -5.64
C GLU A 292 -15.86 9.43 -4.71
N ARG A 293 -15.06 8.36 -4.50
CA ARG A 293 -15.43 7.26 -3.58
C ARG A 293 -15.42 7.68 -2.12
N ILE A 294 -14.50 8.55 -1.70
CA ILE A 294 -14.42 9.00 -0.30
C ILE A 294 -15.35 10.18 0.00
N CYS A 295 -15.78 10.93 -1.02
CA CYS A 295 -16.59 12.13 -0.87
C CYS A 295 -17.78 11.98 0.09
N PRO A 296 -18.60 10.90 0.02
CA PRO A 296 -19.73 10.70 0.92
C PRO A 296 -19.34 10.58 2.40
N TYR A 297 -18.11 10.15 2.69
CA TYR A 297 -17.58 9.95 4.04
C TYR A 297 -16.93 11.21 4.59
N TYR A 298 -16.33 12.03 3.73
CA TYR A 298 -15.63 13.25 4.10
C TYR A 298 -16.57 14.47 4.22
N GLY A 299 -17.75 14.44 3.59
CA GLY A 299 -18.75 15.49 3.74
C GLY A 299 -18.18 16.90 3.52
N GLU A 300 -18.34 17.78 4.52
CA GLU A 300 -17.85 19.17 4.44
C GLU A 300 -16.32 19.27 4.31
N SER A 301 -15.56 18.31 4.83
CA SER A 301 -14.08 18.32 4.74
C SER A 301 -13.55 17.75 3.41
N TYR A 302 -14.42 17.26 2.52
CA TYR A 302 -13.99 16.71 1.23
C TYR A 302 -13.24 17.71 0.36
N GLN A 303 -13.74 18.96 0.31
CA GLN A 303 -13.08 19.99 -0.52
C GLN A 303 -11.66 20.27 -0.03
N THR A 304 -11.42 20.25 1.27
CA THR A 304 -10.07 20.41 1.85
C THR A 304 -9.19 19.22 1.51
N TRP A 305 -9.74 18.01 1.59
CA TRP A 305 -9.01 16.80 1.24
C TRP A 305 -8.58 16.80 -0.23
N ILE A 306 -9.52 17.04 -1.16
CA ILE A 306 -9.20 16.99 -2.61
C ILE A 306 -8.28 18.14 -3.05
N ASP A 307 -8.47 19.35 -2.51
CA ASP A 307 -7.63 20.51 -2.81
C ASP A 307 -6.19 20.27 -2.37
N MET A 308 -5.97 19.72 -1.18
CA MET A 308 -4.63 19.40 -0.69
C MET A 308 -3.97 18.30 -1.52
N ASN A 309 -4.69 17.23 -1.87
CA ASN A 309 -4.19 16.15 -2.70
C ASN A 309 -3.86 16.60 -4.14
N LEU A 310 -4.69 17.42 -4.74
CA LEU A 310 -4.42 18.02 -6.06
C LEU A 310 -3.22 18.97 -6.00
N SER A 311 -3.13 19.82 -4.97
CA SER A 311 -1.99 20.72 -4.77
C SER A 311 -0.68 19.95 -4.63
N TRP A 312 -0.70 18.80 -3.93
CA TRP A 312 0.46 17.95 -3.74
C TRP A 312 0.95 17.30 -5.05
N ASN A 313 0.03 16.87 -5.91
CA ASN A 313 0.34 16.09 -7.10
C ASN A 313 0.44 16.92 -8.40
N LYS A 314 -0.18 18.10 -8.47
CA LYS A 314 -0.19 18.97 -9.68
C LYS A 314 0.59 20.25 -9.52
N SER A 315 0.96 20.66 -8.32
CA SER A 315 1.53 21.99 -8.02
C SER A 315 0.67 23.15 -8.57
N SER A 316 -0.63 22.94 -8.74
CA SER A 316 -1.55 23.87 -9.41
C SER A 316 -2.22 24.88 -8.47
N ARG A 317 -2.04 24.73 -7.16
CA ARG A 317 -2.62 25.58 -6.12
C ARG A 317 -1.56 26.00 -5.10
N ASP A 318 -1.84 27.06 -4.35
CA ASP A 318 -0.99 27.46 -3.22
C ASP A 318 -1.06 26.40 -2.10
N LEU A 319 0.00 25.60 -2.03
CA LEU A 319 0.14 24.52 -1.07
C LEU A 319 0.11 25.06 0.38
N THR A 320 0.59 26.28 0.61
CA THR A 320 0.54 26.92 1.94
C THR A 320 -0.91 27.12 2.39
N CYS A 321 -1.74 27.67 1.54
CA CYS A 321 -3.16 27.88 1.83
C CYS A 321 -3.90 26.54 2.03
N CYS A 322 -3.63 25.55 1.18
CA CYS A 322 -4.20 24.20 1.33
C CYS A 322 -3.78 23.53 2.64
N TRP A 323 -2.51 23.67 3.04
CA TRP A 323 -1.99 23.12 4.28
C TRP A 323 -2.59 23.79 5.54
N GLU A 324 -2.77 25.11 5.50
CA GLU A 324 -3.43 25.82 6.61
C GLU A 324 -4.86 25.34 6.81
N ARG A 325 -5.63 25.22 5.72
CA ARG A 325 -6.99 24.68 5.77
C ARG A 325 -7.01 23.23 6.26
N TRP A 326 -6.09 22.39 5.75
CA TRP A 326 -5.90 21.01 6.22
C TRP A 326 -5.74 20.93 7.74
N CYS A 327 -4.84 21.75 8.28
CA CYS A 327 -4.60 21.79 9.72
C CYS A 327 -5.82 22.32 10.52
N HIS A 328 -6.59 23.23 9.96
CA HIS A 328 -7.79 23.78 10.59
C HIS A 328 -8.91 22.73 10.65
N GLU A 329 -9.13 22.02 9.59
CA GLU A 329 -10.21 21.03 9.46
C GLU A 329 -9.78 19.60 9.90
N LEU A 330 -8.57 19.44 10.43
CA LEU A 330 -8.05 18.14 10.85
C LEU A 330 -8.98 17.33 11.77
N PRO A 331 -9.70 17.91 12.75
CA PRO A 331 -10.63 17.15 13.59
C PRO A 331 -11.75 16.50 12.77
N LEU A 332 -12.36 17.22 11.82
CA LEU A 332 -13.39 16.70 10.91
C LEU A 332 -12.83 15.61 9.99
N MET A 333 -11.65 15.82 9.45
CA MET A 333 -11.00 14.82 8.60
C MET A 333 -10.59 13.55 9.36
N LYS A 334 -10.26 13.65 10.65
CA LYS A 334 -10.00 12.47 11.49
C LYS A 334 -11.25 11.61 11.65
N GLU A 335 -12.39 12.23 11.89
CA GLU A 335 -13.67 11.53 11.98
C GLU A 335 -14.04 10.90 10.64
N ALA A 336 -13.94 11.65 9.56
CA ALA A 336 -14.19 11.18 8.20
C ALA A 336 -13.30 9.98 7.81
N ALA A 337 -12.01 10.04 8.12
CA ALA A 337 -11.08 8.95 7.86
C ALA A 337 -11.41 7.67 8.65
N GLN A 338 -11.98 7.80 9.86
CA GLN A 338 -12.46 6.65 10.63
C GLN A 338 -13.71 6.04 9.99
N HIS A 339 -14.69 6.84 9.59
CA HIS A 339 -15.89 6.37 8.88
C HIS A 339 -15.51 5.67 7.57
N TRP A 340 -14.56 6.24 6.82
CA TRP A 340 -14.02 5.60 5.62
C TRP A 340 -13.38 4.25 5.92
N ARG A 341 -12.51 4.17 6.91
CA ARG A 341 -11.92 2.90 7.37
C ARG A 341 -12.99 1.86 7.70
N ASP A 342 -14.02 2.25 8.46
CA ASP A 342 -15.08 1.34 8.90
C ASP A 342 -15.87 0.81 7.68
N HIS A 343 -16.09 1.67 6.67
CA HIS A 343 -16.64 1.23 5.39
C HIS A 343 -15.74 0.17 4.74
N LEU A 344 -14.44 0.42 4.60
CA LEU A 344 -13.50 -0.52 3.98
C LEU A 344 -13.46 -1.87 4.70
N VAL A 345 -13.47 -1.85 6.03
CA VAL A 345 -13.54 -3.08 6.84
C VAL A 345 -14.83 -3.86 6.58
N SER A 346 -15.95 -3.17 6.36
CA SER A 346 -17.24 -3.82 6.06
C SER A 346 -17.27 -4.56 4.72
N LEU A 347 -16.33 -4.30 3.81
CA LEU A 347 -16.21 -4.99 2.52
C LEU A 347 -15.57 -6.38 2.65
N GLY A 348 -14.96 -6.70 3.79
CA GLY A 348 -14.17 -7.90 4.00
C GLY A 348 -12.73 -7.77 3.51
N SER A 349 -11.88 -8.73 3.92
CA SER A 349 -10.48 -8.80 3.50
C SER A 349 -10.36 -9.28 2.06
N LEU A 350 -9.42 -8.70 1.29
CA LEU A 350 -9.07 -9.16 -0.06
C LEU A 350 -8.76 -10.65 -0.11
N ALA A 351 -8.02 -11.15 0.88
CA ALA A 351 -7.65 -12.56 0.95
C ALA A 351 -8.90 -13.45 1.15
N ASP A 352 -9.82 -13.08 2.04
CA ASP A 352 -11.06 -13.84 2.28
C ASP A 352 -11.98 -13.82 1.05
N ASN A 353 -12.11 -12.66 0.40
CA ASN A 353 -12.92 -12.50 -0.80
C ASN A 353 -12.34 -13.31 -1.97
N LEU A 354 -11.02 -13.31 -2.13
CA LEU A 354 -10.33 -14.12 -3.14
C LEU A 354 -10.49 -15.62 -2.85
N LEU A 355 -10.37 -16.06 -1.61
CA LEU A 355 -10.61 -17.45 -1.22
C LEU A 355 -12.07 -17.87 -1.45
N SER A 356 -13.02 -16.98 -1.19
CA SER A 356 -14.44 -17.23 -1.46
C SER A 356 -14.69 -17.38 -2.95
N PHE A 357 -14.06 -16.53 -3.77
CA PHE A 357 -14.10 -16.66 -5.24
C PHE A 357 -13.49 -18.00 -5.69
N VAL A 358 -12.30 -18.37 -5.23
CA VAL A 358 -11.65 -19.64 -5.55
C VAL A 358 -12.56 -20.82 -5.21
N LYS A 359 -13.14 -20.85 -4.00
CA LYS A 359 -14.06 -21.91 -3.58
C LYS A 359 -15.31 -22.01 -4.46
N SER A 360 -15.76 -20.92 -5.07
CA SER A 360 -16.89 -20.93 -6.02
C SER A 360 -16.56 -21.53 -7.40
N LYS A 361 -15.27 -21.77 -7.68
CA LYS A 361 -14.78 -22.33 -8.95
C LYS A 361 -14.36 -23.80 -8.85
N ILE A 362 -14.24 -24.33 -7.63
CA ILE A 362 -14.02 -25.76 -7.35
C ILE A 362 -15.35 -26.48 -7.19
#